data_1a3a7abfa121adad55da1070ce6f8fee
#
_entry.id   1a3a7abfa121adad55da1070ce6f8fee
#
_cell.length_a   1.000
_cell.length_b   1.000
_cell.length_c   1.000
_cell.angle_alpha   90.00
_cell.angle_beta   90.00
_cell.angle_gamma   90.00
#
_symmetry.space_group_name_H-M   'P 1'
#
loop_
_entity.id
_entity.type
_entity.pdbx_description
1 polymer ?
#
loop_
_entity_poly.entity_id
_entity_poly.type
_entity_poly.pdbx_seq_one_letter_code
_entity_poly.pdbx_strand_id
1 'polypeptide(L)' 'IVEFIMKTLHRGATLEEVHGAYSHEKRTMIITVLGRSQALALRKYIHVIDPHAFMIITQSTEIVGKGFLNN' A
#
# COMPACT_ATOMS: atom_id res chain seq x y z
N ILE A 1 -0.87 -8.37 -3.95
CA ILE A 1 -0.42 -7.27 -3.07
C ILE A 1 -1.39 -7.07 -1.90
N VAL A 2 -2.67 -7.00 -2.19
CA VAL A 2 -3.68 -6.81 -1.12
C VAL A 2 -3.64 -7.96 -0.12
N GLU A 3 -3.52 -9.19 -0.58
CA GLU A 3 -3.41 -10.35 0.31
C GLU A 3 -2.19 -10.27 1.20
N PHE A 4 -1.07 -9.81 0.66
CA PHE A 4 0.15 -9.65 1.45
C PHE A 4 -0.06 -8.63 2.56
N ILE A 5 -0.70 -7.51 2.25
CA ILE A 5 -0.99 -6.47 3.23
C ILE A 5 -1.91 -7.00 4.33
N MET A 6 -2.97 -7.68 3.96
CA MET A 6 -3.98 -8.14 4.92
C MET A 6 -3.52 -9.36 5.71
N LYS A 7 -2.94 -10.35 5.04
CA LYS A 7 -2.61 -11.64 5.68
C LYS A 7 -1.22 -11.69 6.29
N THR A 8 -0.25 -11.07 5.67
CA THR A 8 1.12 -11.10 6.18
C THR A 8 1.41 -9.91 7.08
N LEU A 9 1.01 -8.72 6.67
CA LEU A 9 1.26 -7.51 7.46
C LEU A 9 0.14 -7.22 8.47
N HIS A 10 -1.00 -7.88 8.34
CA HIS A 10 -2.17 -7.68 9.20
C HIS A 10 -2.67 -6.24 9.22
N ARG A 11 -2.72 -5.65 8.03
CA ARG A 11 -3.20 -4.28 7.84
C ARG A 11 -4.34 -4.24 6.85
N GLY A 12 -5.17 -3.20 6.95
CA GLY A 12 -6.21 -2.94 5.97
C GLY A 12 -5.67 -2.16 4.78
N ALA A 13 -6.40 -2.18 3.69
CA ALA A 13 -6.06 -1.43 2.50
C ALA A 13 -7.32 -0.87 1.86
N THR A 14 -7.19 0.31 1.29
CA THR A 14 -8.24 0.94 0.51
C THR A 14 -7.89 0.84 -0.96
N LEU A 15 -8.85 0.44 -1.77
CA LEU A 15 -8.66 0.30 -3.21
C LEU A 15 -9.45 1.40 -3.93
N GLU A 16 -8.80 2.04 -4.88
CA GLU A 16 -9.44 3.03 -5.73
C GLU A 16 -9.13 2.74 -7.19
N GLU A 17 -10.13 2.88 -8.04
CA GLU A 17 -9.94 2.76 -9.48
C GLU A 17 -9.51 4.12 -10.02
N VAL A 18 -8.39 4.15 -10.74
CA VAL A 18 -7.84 5.37 -11.30
C VAL A 18 -7.58 5.19 -12.79
N HIS A 19 -7.52 6.31 -13.52
CA HIS A 19 -7.27 6.32 -14.97
C HIS A 19 -6.05 7.17 -15.27
N GLY A 20 -5.20 6.68 -16.15
CA GLY A 20 -4.08 7.47 -16.64
C GLY A 20 -4.57 8.57 -17.58
N ALA A 21 -3.97 9.76 -17.48
CA ALA A 21 -4.36 10.90 -18.32
C ALA A 21 -4.08 10.68 -19.81
N TYR A 22 -3.02 9.96 -20.11
CA TYR A 22 -2.62 9.70 -21.50
C TYR A 22 -3.14 8.39 -22.04
N SER A 23 -3.01 7.33 -21.27
CA SER A 23 -3.33 5.98 -21.73
C SER A 23 -4.79 5.61 -21.57
N HIS A 24 -5.54 6.32 -20.73
CA HIS A 24 -6.90 5.98 -20.32
C HIS A 24 -7.02 4.58 -19.73
N GLU A 25 -5.90 4.00 -19.32
CA GLU A 25 -5.89 2.70 -18.69
C GLU A 25 -6.50 2.76 -17.29
N LYS A 26 -7.31 1.76 -17.00
CA LYS A 26 -7.82 1.58 -15.63
C LYS A 26 -6.74 0.92 -14.80
N ARG A 27 -6.46 1.50 -13.65
CA ARG A 27 -5.51 0.94 -12.68
C ARG A 27 -6.12 0.97 -11.30
N THR A 28 -5.63 0.11 -10.45
CA THR A 28 -6.05 0.09 -9.05
C THR A 28 -4.99 0.76 -8.21
N MET A 29 -5.37 1.78 -7.46
CA MET A 29 -4.51 2.40 -6.47
C MET A 29 -4.82 1.79 -5.11
N ILE A 30 -3.77 1.34 -4.43
CA ILE A 30 -3.89 0.75 -3.11
C ILE A 30 -3.33 1.73 -2.10
N ILE A 31 -4.15 2.10 -1.12
CA ILE A 31 -3.75 3.01 -0.05
C ILE A 31 -3.76 2.23 1.25
N THR A 32 -2.64 2.21 1.94
CA THR A 32 -2.52 1.52 3.20
C THR A 32 -1.61 2.29 4.15
N VAL A 33 -1.83 2.11 5.43
CA VAL A 33 -1.00 2.72 6.48
C VAL A 33 -0.21 1.62 7.16
N LEU A 34 1.11 1.77 7.16
CA LEU A 34 2.01 0.73 7.67
C LEU A 34 3.02 1.33 8.64
N GLY A 35 3.52 0.50 9.54
CA GLY A 35 4.71 0.82 10.28
C GLY A 35 5.94 0.75 9.36
N ARG A 36 7.06 1.28 9.83
CA ARG A 36 8.28 1.37 9.02
C ARG A 36 8.76 0.02 8.51
N SER A 37 8.84 -0.97 9.38
CA SER A 37 9.31 -2.30 9.00
C SER A 37 8.34 -2.98 8.03
N GLN A 38 7.05 -2.74 8.19
CA GLN A 38 6.02 -3.27 7.30
C GLN A 38 6.13 -2.63 5.91
N ALA A 39 6.40 -1.33 5.85
CA ALA A 39 6.58 -0.64 4.58
C ALA A 39 7.78 -1.18 3.82
N LEU A 40 8.88 -1.48 4.52
CA LEU A 40 10.06 -2.08 3.91
C LEU A 40 9.76 -3.50 3.40
N ALA A 41 9.01 -4.28 4.16
CA ALA A 41 8.63 -5.62 3.76
C ALA A 41 7.75 -5.58 2.50
N LEU A 42 6.78 -4.68 2.47
CA LEU A 42 5.91 -4.52 1.30
C LEU A 42 6.69 -4.07 0.07
N ARG A 43 7.62 -3.15 0.24
CA ARG A 43 8.46 -2.67 -0.85
C ARG A 43 9.26 -3.81 -1.48
N LYS A 44 9.87 -4.64 -0.67
CA LYS A 44 10.62 -5.80 -1.15
C LYS A 44 9.73 -6.79 -1.89
N TYR A 45 8.56 -7.04 -1.33
CA TYR A 45 7.60 -7.96 -1.92
C TYR A 45 7.16 -7.48 -3.30
N ILE A 46 6.79 -6.22 -3.41
CA ILE A 46 6.34 -5.64 -4.69
C ILE A 46 7.45 -5.67 -5.73
N HIS A 47 8.67 -5.37 -5.32
CA HIS A 47 9.81 -5.38 -6.25
C HIS A 47 10.02 -6.74 -6.90
N VAL A 48 9.74 -7.81 -6.16
CA VAL A 48 9.89 -9.18 -6.65
C VAL A 48 8.74 -9.58 -7.58
N ILE A 49 7.50 -9.28 -7.18
CA ILE A 49 6.33 -9.76 -7.93
C ILE A 49 5.91 -8.84 -9.08
N ASP A 50 6.22 -7.57 -8.97
CA ASP A 50 5.86 -6.58 -9.99
C ASP A 50 6.87 -5.46 -10.00
N PRO A 51 8.00 -5.64 -10.70
CA PRO A 51 9.07 -4.63 -10.72
C PRO A 51 8.67 -3.33 -11.40
N HIS A 52 7.55 -3.29 -12.11
CA HIS A 52 7.04 -2.08 -12.75
C HIS A 52 5.99 -1.34 -11.92
N ALA A 53 5.65 -1.86 -10.74
CA ALA A 53 4.70 -1.20 -9.88
C ALA A 53 5.26 0.12 -9.34
N PHE A 54 4.37 1.08 -9.16
CA PHE A 54 4.71 2.38 -8.62
C PHE A 54 4.36 2.43 -7.14
N MET A 55 5.29 2.90 -6.33
CA MET A 55 5.06 3.00 -4.89
C MET A 55 5.54 4.35 -4.40
N ILE A 56 4.62 5.09 -3.77
CA ILE A 56 4.93 6.38 -3.15
C ILE A 56 4.81 6.20 -1.65
N ILE A 57 5.87 6.54 -0.94
CA ILE A 57 5.91 6.43 0.51
C ILE A 57 5.95 7.82 1.11
N THR A 58 4.99 8.13 1.96
CA THR A 58 4.96 9.37 2.70
C THR A 58 4.94 9.08 4.18
N GLN A 59 5.57 9.93 4.97
CA GLN A 59 5.50 9.83 6.42
C GLN A 59 4.39 10.71 6.95
N SER A 60 3.64 10.18 7.92
CA SER A 60 2.62 10.92 8.61
C SER A 60 3.05 11.13 10.07
N THR A 61 2.93 12.35 10.56
CA THR A 61 3.27 12.66 11.95
C THR A 61 2.11 12.38 12.89
N GLU A 62 0.90 12.28 12.36
CA GLU A 62 -0.28 12.04 13.16
C GLU A 62 -1.23 11.11 12.41
N ILE A 63 -1.57 10.00 13.06
CA ILE A 63 -2.53 9.04 12.53
C ILE A 63 -3.50 8.73 13.65
N VAL A 64 -4.79 8.95 13.37
CA VAL A 64 -5.86 8.69 14.33
C VAL A 64 -6.79 7.64 13.74
N GLY A 65 -6.99 6.54 14.46
CA GLY A 65 -7.89 5.49 14.00
C GLY A 65 -7.68 4.19 14.75
N LYS A 66 -8.70 3.37 14.72
CA LYS A 66 -8.62 2.03 15.31
C LYS A 66 -7.75 1.14 14.43
N GLY A 67 -7.10 0.20 15.07
CA GLY A 67 -6.29 -0.79 14.36
C GLY A 67 -4.86 -0.38 14.14
N PHE A 68 -4.58 0.91 13.96
CA PHE A 68 -3.21 1.36 13.83
C PHE A 68 -2.51 1.49 15.19
N LEU A 69 -3.20 2.08 16.15
CA LEU A 69 -2.64 2.32 17.47
C LEU A 69 -2.49 1.04 18.32
N ASN A 70 -3.09 -0.05 17.88
CA ASN A 70 -3.07 -1.33 18.60
C ASN A 70 -2.03 -2.30 18.04
N ASN A 71 -1.02 -1.80 17.48
CA ASN A 71 0.07 -2.64 16.96
C ASN A 71 0.90 -3.26 18.06
#